data_b706ca6c7f1989c2f9853ae0aafcb869
#
_entry.id   b706ca6c7f1989c2f9853ae0aafcb869
#
_cell.length_a   1.000
_cell.length_b   1.000
_cell.length_c   1.000
_cell.angle_alpha   90.00
_cell.angle_beta   90.00
_cell.angle_gamma   90.00
#
_symmetry.space_group_name_H-M   'P 1'
#
loop_
_entity.id
_entity.type
_entity.pdbx_description
1 polymer ?
#
loop_
_entity_poly.entity_id
_entity_poly.type
_entity_poly.pdbx_seq_one_letter_code
_entity_poly.pdbx_strand_id
1 'polypeptide(L)'
;MASPAICIRARSWIGPALLGLWVAVALAADGAAVNLRQSTLVAVFKQQNAPVEANFKNFSGSIAYDEAKPAATVATLNVDMTSLDVGDDDTNAEVRKAAWFDSAHYPQASFHSSAVKAGAPGHFEVTGTLAIKGHTQNVTVTVSVQPLAGAKAFDGSFTLSRKAFGIGEASWDGVLDDAVQLRFHLVVAGS
;
A
#
# COMPACT_ATOMS: atom_id res chain seq x y z
N MET A 1 -11.98 -78.78 49.66
CA MET A 1 -12.85 -78.45 48.52
C MET A 1 -12.52 -76.98 48.13
N ALA A 2 -11.72 -76.79 47.14
CA ALA A 2 -11.20 -75.48 46.73
C ALA A 2 -11.84 -75.09 45.41
N SER A 3 -12.43 -73.90 45.34
CA SER A 3 -12.87 -73.29 44.09
C SER A 3 -11.83 -72.28 43.59
N PRO A 4 -11.48 -72.28 42.31
CA PRO A 4 -10.50 -71.33 41.78
C PRO A 4 -11.15 -70.01 41.35
N ALA A 5 -10.46 -68.93 41.70
CA ALA A 5 -10.79 -67.57 41.29
C ALA A 5 -10.33 -67.30 39.85
N ILE A 6 -11.23 -66.85 39.00
CA ILE A 6 -10.96 -66.42 37.63
C ILE A 6 -10.51 -64.95 37.65
N CYS A 7 -9.25 -64.73 37.26
CA CYS A 7 -8.68 -63.38 37.04
C CYS A 7 -9.06 -62.85 35.65
N ILE A 8 -9.95 -61.82 35.57
CA ILE A 8 -10.28 -61.10 34.34
C ILE A 8 -9.27 -59.98 34.19
N ARG A 9 -8.39 -60.10 33.18
CA ARG A 9 -7.49 -59.03 32.75
C ARG A 9 -8.28 -58.00 31.90
N ALA A 10 -8.46 -56.79 32.41
CA ALA A 10 -8.94 -55.68 31.63
C ALA A 10 -7.83 -55.18 30.68
N ARG A 11 -8.03 -55.29 29.38
CA ARG A 11 -7.16 -54.68 28.34
C ARG A 11 -7.68 -53.25 28.12
N SER A 12 -6.94 -52.26 28.62
CA SER A 12 -7.15 -50.87 28.26
C SER A 12 -6.69 -50.64 26.81
N TRP A 13 -7.62 -50.33 25.92
CA TRP A 13 -7.34 -49.82 24.61
C TRP A 13 -7.16 -48.31 24.72
N ILE A 14 -5.91 -47.83 24.57
CA ILE A 14 -5.58 -46.43 24.37
C ILE A 14 -5.62 -46.20 22.85
N GLY A 15 -6.70 -45.63 22.37
CA GLY A 15 -6.79 -45.16 21.00
C GLY A 15 -5.97 -43.90 20.79
N PRO A 16 -5.24 -43.73 19.67
CA PRO A 16 -4.53 -42.52 19.37
C PRO A 16 -5.54 -41.37 19.05
N ALA A 17 -5.52 -40.34 19.87
CA ALA A 17 -6.21 -39.10 19.58
C ALA A 17 -5.52 -38.41 18.39
N LEU A 18 -6.12 -38.48 17.21
CA LEU A 18 -5.75 -37.69 16.03
C LEU A 18 -6.11 -36.22 16.32
N LEU A 19 -5.12 -35.45 16.79
CA LEU A 19 -5.20 -33.99 16.79
C LEU A 19 -5.18 -33.52 15.32
N GLY A 20 -6.35 -33.28 14.76
CA GLY A 20 -6.53 -32.63 13.48
C GLY A 20 -6.00 -31.22 13.56
N LEU A 21 -4.83 -30.98 12.99
CA LEU A 21 -4.27 -29.64 12.79
C LEU A 21 -5.12 -28.93 11.72
N TRP A 22 -6.08 -28.11 12.16
CA TRP A 22 -6.80 -27.21 11.25
C TRP A 22 -5.85 -26.11 10.82
N VAL A 23 -5.22 -26.29 9.67
CA VAL A 23 -4.53 -25.19 8.98
C VAL A 23 -5.62 -24.28 8.45
N ALA A 24 -5.86 -23.17 9.12
CA ALA A 24 -6.65 -22.09 8.58
C ALA A 24 -5.87 -21.47 7.41
N VAL A 25 -6.22 -21.87 6.19
CA VAL A 25 -5.77 -21.17 4.98
C VAL A 25 -6.47 -19.82 5.02
N ALA A 26 -5.76 -18.78 5.42
CA ALA A 26 -6.20 -17.41 5.21
C ALA A 26 -6.25 -17.20 3.70
N LEU A 27 -7.45 -17.22 3.11
CA LEU A 27 -7.69 -16.71 1.77
C LEU A 27 -7.35 -15.21 1.84
N ALA A 28 -6.20 -14.84 1.31
CA ALA A 28 -5.92 -13.45 0.97
C ALA A 28 -7.03 -13.02 0.00
N ALA A 29 -7.85 -12.06 0.39
CA ALA A 29 -8.82 -11.48 -0.52
C ALA A 29 -8.03 -10.83 -1.67
N ASP A 30 -8.11 -11.41 -2.86
CA ASP A 30 -7.52 -10.81 -4.06
C ASP A 30 -8.22 -9.47 -4.28
N GLY A 31 -7.48 -8.36 -4.05
CA GLY A 31 -8.00 -7.02 -4.27
C GLY A 31 -8.24 -6.75 -5.74
N ALA A 32 -9.23 -5.92 -6.06
CA ALA A 32 -9.46 -5.46 -7.43
C ALA A 32 -8.26 -4.63 -7.89
N ALA A 33 -7.76 -4.92 -9.11
CA ALA A 33 -6.62 -4.22 -9.69
C ALA A 33 -6.95 -2.76 -10.00
N VAL A 34 -5.98 -1.87 -9.77
CA VAL A 34 -6.07 -0.45 -10.14
C VAL A 34 -6.07 -0.31 -11.67
N ASN A 35 -7.07 0.40 -12.20
CA ASN A 35 -7.17 0.73 -13.61
C ASN A 35 -6.30 1.96 -13.94
N LEU A 36 -5.11 1.73 -14.44
CA LEU A 36 -4.13 2.79 -14.75
C LEU A 36 -4.68 3.86 -15.69
N ARG A 37 -5.54 3.49 -16.65
CA ARG A 37 -6.08 4.44 -17.66
C ARG A 37 -7.08 5.45 -17.06
N GLN A 38 -7.70 5.10 -15.95
CA GLN A 38 -8.69 5.92 -15.25
C GLN A 38 -8.15 6.48 -13.93
N SER A 39 -6.88 6.20 -13.62
CA SER A 39 -6.25 6.59 -12.36
C SER A 39 -5.14 7.61 -12.58
N THR A 40 -4.91 8.45 -11.59
CA THR A 40 -3.82 9.44 -11.60
C THR A 40 -3.07 9.42 -10.28
N LEU A 41 -1.77 9.66 -10.35
CA LEU A 41 -0.89 9.85 -9.19
C LEU A 41 0.04 11.03 -9.48
N VAL A 42 -0.03 12.07 -8.66
CA VAL A 42 0.64 13.35 -8.87
C VAL A 42 1.37 13.77 -7.61
N ALA A 43 2.64 14.16 -7.76
CA ALA A 43 3.40 14.84 -6.72
C ALA A 43 3.37 16.34 -7.00
N VAL A 44 3.06 17.13 -5.96
CA VAL A 44 3.05 18.60 -6.02
C VAL A 44 4.07 19.11 -5.02
N PHE A 45 5.02 19.87 -5.48
CA PHE A 45 6.04 20.48 -4.67
C PHE A 45 6.25 21.96 -5.07
N LYS A 46 6.94 22.73 -4.26
CA LYS A 46 7.26 24.11 -4.61
C LYS A 46 8.74 24.24 -4.95
N GLN A 47 8.98 24.90 -6.06
CA GLN A 47 10.30 25.35 -6.48
C GLN A 47 10.31 26.88 -6.53
N GLN A 48 11.16 27.53 -5.70
CA GLN A 48 11.18 28.98 -5.56
C GLN A 48 9.77 29.58 -5.31
N ASN A 49 9.00 28.94 -4.43
CA ASN A 49 7.60 29.26 -4.11
C ASN A 49 6.57 29.05 -5.25
N ALA A 50 6.99 28.63 -6.43
CA ALA A 50 6.08 28.26 -7.53
C ALA A 50 5.69 26.78 -7.42
N PRO A 51 4.40 26.41 -7.53
CA PRO A 51 3.99 25.03 -7.51
C PRO A 51 4.40 24.34 -8.82
N VAL A 52 4.98 23.14 -8.69
CA VAL A 52 5.34 22.25 -9.79
C VAL A 52 4.61 20.93 -9.59
N GLU A 53 4.02 20.41 -10.64
CA GLU A 53 3.37 19.11 -10.66
C GLU A 53 4.21 18.08 -11.42
N ALA A 54 4.38 16.92 -10.83
CA ALA A 54 5.03 15.78 -11.43
C ALA A 54 4.07 14.59 -11.47
N ASN A 55 3.85 14.02 -12.65
CA ASN A 55 2.91 12.94 -12.87
C ASN A 55 3.64 11.60 -12.93
N PHE A 56 3.18 10.60 -12.18
CA PHE A 56 3.64 9.22 -12.35
C PHE A 56 2.79 8.56 -13.45
N LYS A 57 3.39 8.22 -14.58
CA LYS A 57 2.69 7.66 -15.75
C LYS A 57 2.48 6.16 -15.65
N ASN A 58 3.27 5.45 -14.85
CA ASN A 58 3.20 4.00 -14.71
C ASN A 58 3.20 3.60 -13.24
N PHE A 59 2.11 2.99 -12.81
CA PHE A 59 1.94 2.41 -11.48
C PHE A 59 0.92 1.28 -11.55
N SER A 60 0.95 0.40 -10.56
CA SER A 60 0.03 -0.72 -10.43
C SER A 60 -0.31 -0.93 -8.97
N GLY A 61 -1.40 -1.61 -8.70
CA GLY A 61 -1.79 -1.92 -7.33
C GLY A 61 -3.10 -2.68 -7.28
N SER A 62 -3.53 -2.98 -6.07
CA SER A 62 -4.81 -3.62 -5.80
C SER A 62 -5.43 -3.06 -4.54
N ILE A 63 -6.76 -3.00 -4.52
CA ILE A 63 -7.54 -2.58 -3.36
C ILE A 63 -8.61 -3.64 -3.10
N ALA A 64 -8.48 -4.36 -1.98
CA ALA A 64 -9.50 -5.26 -1.47
C ALA A 64 -10.41 -4.46 -0.53
N TYR A 65 -11.46 -3.87 -1.07
CA TYR A 65 -12.39 -3.03 -0.32
C TYR A 65 -13.71 -3.76 -0.07
N ASP A 66 -14.09 -3.87 1.20
CA ASP A 66 -15.39 -4.37 1.63
C ASP A 66 -16.17 -3.23 2.31
N GLU A 67 -17.26 -2.80 1.69
CA GLU A 67 -18.10 -1.72 2.21
C GLU A 67 -18.75 -2.08 3.57
N ALA A 68 -19.05 -3.36 3.79
CA ALA A 68 -19.60 -3.85 5.04
C ALA A 68 -18.53 -3.96 6.16
N LYS A 69 -17.27 -4.06 5.78
CA LYS A 69 -16.13 -4.21 6.69
C LYS A 69 -14.94 -3.33 6.27
N PRO A 70 -15.07 -2.00 6.28
CA PRO A 70 -14.02 -1.11 5.79
C PRO A 70 -12.67 -1.29 6.48
N ALA A 71 -12.67 -1.67 7.75
CA ALA A 71 -11.45 -1.93 8.51
C ALA A 71 -10.64 -3.15 8.00
N ALA A 72 -11.27 -4.03 7.21
CA ALA A 72 -10.61 -5.17 6.58
C ALA A 72 -10.00 -4.82 5.21
N THR A 73 -10.13 -3.57 4.76
CA THR A 73 -9.57 -3.11 3.49
C THR A 73 -8.05 -3.25 3.46
N VAL A 74 -7.55 -3.86 2.40
CA VAL A 74 -6.12 -3.95 2.12
C VAL A 74 -5.84 -3.23 0.81
N ALA A 75 -4.87 -2.33 0.81
CA ALA A 75 -4.43 -1.60 -0.37
C ALA A 75 -2.93 -1.75 -0.58
N THR A 76 -2.53 -2.02 -1.81
CA THR A 76 -1.14 -2.05 -2.26
C THR A 76 -0.98 -1.18 -3.49
N LEU A 77 0.14 -0.46 -3.57
CA LEU A 77 0.50 0.34 -4.75
C LEU A 77 1.99 0.18 -5.01
N ASN A 78 2.35 -0.01 -6.26
CA ASN A 78 3.72 0.00 -6.75
C ASN A 78 3.83 1.05 -7.86
N VAL A 79 4.83 1.92 -7.76
CA VAL A 79 5.03 3.04 -8.67
C VAL A 79 6.38 2.88 -9.36
N ASP A 80 6.38 2.92 -10.68
CA ASP A 80 7.59 2.95 -11.49
C ASP A 80 8.23 4.35 -11.39
N MET A 81 9.36 4.46 -10.72
CA MET A 81 10.06 5.72 -10.48
C MET A 81 10.67 6.31 -11.76
N THR A 82 10.85 5.51 -12.81
CA THR A 82 11.30 5.99 -14.13
C THR A 82 10.19 6.69 -14.90
N SER A 83 8.93 6.52 -14.48
CA SER A 83 7.74 7.07 -15.13
C SER A 83 7.36 8.48 -14.67
N LEU A 84 8.13 9.06 -13.74
CA LEU A 84 7.89 10.43 -13.28
C LEU A 84 8.12 11.41 -14.43
N ASP A 85 7.15 12.29 -14.64
CA ASP A 85 7.12 13.28 -15.70
C ASP A 85 6.76 14.66 -15.14
N VAL A 86 7.70 15.59 -15.22
CA VAL A 86 7.55 17.00 -14.85
C VAL A 86 7.30 17.91 -16.07
N GLY A 87 7.14 17.31 -17.27
CA GLY A 87 6.90 18.04 -18.51
C GLY A 87 8.16 18.55 -19.22
N ASP A 88 9.35 18.13 -18.76
CA ASP A 88 10.64 18.50 -19.33
C ASP A 88 11.61 17.30 -19.31
N ASP A 89 12.13 16.90 -20.47
CA ASP A 89 12.92 15.67 -20.62
C ASP A 89 14.27 15.73 -19.87
N ASP A 90 14.92 16.90 -19.85
CA ASP A 90 16.19 17.06 -19.14
C ASP A 90 15.98 16.96 -17.63
N THR A 91 14.94 17.58 -17.11
CA THR A 91 14.54 17.45 -15.70
C THR A 91 14.11 16.01 -15.37
N ASN A 92 13.36 15.34 -16.27
CA ASN A 92 13.01 13.93 -16.11
C ASN A 92 14.24 13.03 -16.04
N ALA A 93 15.27 13.32 -16.84
CA ALA A 93 16.54 12.59 -16.78
C ALA A 93 17.32 12.89 -15.48
N GLU A 94 17.29 14.15 -15.00
CA GLU A 94 17.96 14.57 -13.76
C GLU A 94 17.37 13.87 -12.53
N VAL A 95 16.03 13.86 -12.38
CA VAL A 95 15.39 13.27 -11.19
C VAL A 95 15.58 11.76 -11.07
N ARG A 96 16.00 11.07 -12.13
CA ARG A 96 16.33 9.64 -12.11
C ARG A 96 17.71 9.35 -11.52
N LYS A 97 18.60 10.35 -11.40
CA LYS A 97 19.96 10.18 -10.90
C LYS A 97 20.02 9.89 -9.40
N ALA A 98 21.21 9.47 -8.94
CA ALA A 98 21.48 9.07 -7.54
C ALA A 98 21.16 10.18 -6.51
N ALA A 99 21.38 11.45 -6.85
CA ALA A 99 21.06 12.60 -6.01
C ALA A 99 19.55 12.73 -5.74
N TRP A 100 18.71 12.16 -6.60
CA TRP A 100 17.25 12.22 -6.55
C TRP A 100 16.65 10.87 -6.23
N PHE A 101 15.94 10.26 -7.18
CA PHE A 101 15.25 8.98 -6.94
C PHE A 101 16.15 7.75 -7.08
N ASP A 102 17.33 7.90 -7.71
CA ASP A 102 18.25 6.79 -7.98
C ASP A 102 17.55 5.59 -8.62
N SER A 103 16.77 5.87 -9.68
CA SER A 103 15.87 4.90 -10.29
C SER A 103 16.58 3.68 -10.87
N ALA A 104 17.91 3.75 -11.07
CA ALA A 104 18.71 2.61 -11.49
C ALA A 104 18.85 1.55 -10.41
N HIS A 105 18.95 1.96 -9.13
CA HIS A 105 19.05 1.05 -7.98
C HIS A 105 17.69 0.86 -7.29
N TYR A 106 16.80 1.85 -7.36
CA TYR A 106 15.48 1.86 -6.74
C TYR A 106 14.38 2.15 -7.78
N PRO A 107 14.13 1.21 -8.71
CA PRO A 107 13.20 1.44 -9.81
C PRO A 107 11.75 1.58 -9.38
N GLN A 108 11.42 1.17 -8.15
CA GLN A 108 10.04 1.17 -7.65
C GLN A 108 9.95 1.83 -6.28
N ALA A 109 8.86 2.59 -6.09
CA ALA A 109 8.34 2.92 -4.78
C ALA A 109 7.11 2.05 -4.49
N SER A 110 6.84 1.77 -3.20
CA SER A 110 5.72 0.92 -2.82
C SER A 110 4.97 1.47 -1.60
N PHE A 111 3.67 1.23 -1.59
CA PHE A 111 2.81 1.46 -0.43
C PHE A 111 2.05 0.19 -0.07
N HIS A 112 1.99 -0.12 1.22
CA HIS A 112 1.20 -1.22 1.78
C HIS A 112 0.40 -0.71 2.97
N SER A 113 -0.92 -0.80 2.90
CA SER A 113 -1.77 -0.44 4.04
C SER A 113 -1.59 -1.42 5.21
N SER A 114 -1.60 -0.91 6.42
CA SER A 114 -1.52 -1.71 7.66
C SER A 114 -2.78 -1.59 8.52
N ALA A 115 -3.52 -0.49 8.39
CA ALA A 115 -4.76 -0.27 9.11
C ALA A 115 -5.67 0.70 8.34
N VAL A 116 -6.97 0.49 8.46
CA VAL A 116 -8.00 1.40 7.93
C VAL A 116 -8.99 1.72 9.05
N LYS A 117 -9.24 3.00 9.29
CA LYS A 117 -10.27 3.50 10.21
C LYS A 117 -11.36 4.16 9.41
N ALA A 118 -12.62 3.81 9.68
CA ALA A 118 -13.77 4.51 9.13
C ALA A 118 -13.89 5.90 9.79
N GLY A 119 -14.10 6.92 8.95
CA GLY A 119 -14.43 8.29 9.35
C GLY A 119 -15.90 8.63 9.10
N ALA A 120 -16.18 9.80 8.52
CA ALA A 120 -17.50 10.13 8.01
C ALA A 120 -17.89 9.17 6.86
N PRO A 121 -19.17 9.03 6.51
CA PRO A 121 -19.61 8.17 5.41
C PRO A 121 -18.79 8.41 4.14
N GLY A 122 -18.23 7.35 3.57
CA GLY A 122 -17.35 7.41 2.39
C GLY A 122 -15.93 7.96 2.63
N HIS A 123 -15.53 8.24 3.87
CA HIS A 123 -14.21 8.73 4.22
C HIS A 123 -13.49 7.78 5.17
N PHE A 124 -12.21 7.57 4.94
CA PHE A 124 -11.37 6.64 5.69
C PHE A 124 -10.00 7.24 5.98
N GLU A 125 -9.43 6.90 7.13
CA GLU A 125 -8.01 7.08 7.41
C GLU A 125 -7.30 5.75 7.13
N VAL A 126 -6.39 5.77 6.15
CA VAL A 126 -5.57 4.62 5.78
C VAL A 126 -4.16 4.84 6.29
N THR A 127 -3.71 4.02 7.22
CA THR A 127 -2.33 4.00 7.67
C THR A 127 -1.59 2.89 6.93
N GLY A 128 -0.36 3.17 6.52
CA GLY A 128 0.44 2.19 5.81
C GLY A 128 1.92 2.56 5.78
N THR A 129 2.69 1.67 5.21
CA THR A 129 4.13 1.79 5.03
C THR A 129 4.42 2.24 3.61
N LEU A 130 5.10 3.37 3.46
CA LEU A 130 5.59 3.91 2.20
C LEU A 130 7.10 3.70 2.11
N ALA A 131 7.55 3.07 1.05
CA ALA A 131 8.97 2.85 0.77
C ALA A 131 9.37 3.57 -0.53
N ILE A 132 10.37 4.44 -0.46
CA ILE A 132 10.94 5.18 -1.60
C ILE A 132 12.46 5.20 -1.43
N LYS A 133 13.20 4.92 -2.49
CA LYS A 133 14.69 4.99 -2.52
C LYS A 133 15.34 4.26 -1.34
N GLY A 134 14.83 3.09 -0.95
CA GLY A 134 15.33 2.30 0.17
C GLY A 134 14.95 2.82 1.57
N HIS A 135 14.32 3.98 1.69
CA HIS A 135 13.81 4.52 2.96
C HIS A 135 12.34 4.15 3.14
N THR A 136 11.97 3.90 4.38
CA THR A 136 10.60 3.47 4.74
C THR A 136 10.02 4.41 5.80
N GLN A 137 8.78 4.86 5.60
CA GLN A 137 8.03 5.71 6.52
C GLN A 137 6.61 5.20 6.70
N ASN A 138 6.08 5.34 7.91
CA ASN A 138 4.65 5.17 8.14
C ASN A 138 3.92 6.47 7.80
N VAL A 139 2.89 6.35 6.96
CA VAL A 139 2.07 7.49 6.54
C VAL A 139 0.60 7.21 6.84
N THR A 140 -0.15 8.27 7.13
CA THR A 140 -1.60 8.21 7.27
C THR A 140 -2.23 9.12 6.22
N VAL A 141 -3.16 8.58 5.47
CA VAL A 141 -3.79 9.22 4.31
C VAL A 141 -5.29 9.28 4.54
N THR A 142 -5.89 10.44 4.35
CA THR A 142 -7.35 10.54 4.28
C THR A 142 -7.80 10.20 2.87
N VAL A 143 -8.70 9.23 2.76
CA VAL A 143 -9.22 8.70 1.50
C VAL A 143 -10.72 8.87 1.47
N SER A 144 -11.28 9.39 0.38
CA SER A 144 -12.70 9.34 0.07
C SER A 144 -12.98 8.27 -0.97
N VAL A 145 -14.09 7.55 -0.80
CA VAL A 145 -14.52 6.50 -1.73
C VAL A 145 -15.83 6.94 -2.38
N GLN A 146 -15.87 6.90 -3.70
CA GLN A 146 -17.02 7.27 -4.51
C GLN A 146 -17.43 6.12 -5.43
N PRO A 147 -18.72 5.78 -5.50
CA PRO A 147 -19.20 4.80 -6.47
C PRO A 147 -19.14 5.39 -7.88
N LEU A 148 -18.69 4.58 -8.83
CA LEU A 148 -18.77 4.83 -10.28
C LEU A 148 -19.59 3.71 -10.93
N ALA A 149 -20.01 3.91 -12.19
CA ALA A 149 -20.69 2.87 -12.94
C ALA A 149 -19.79 1.64 -13.15
N GLY A 150 -20.04 0.56 -12.39
CA GLY A 150 -19.25 -0.68 -12.43
C GLY A 150 -17.84 -0.58 -11.84
N ALA A 151 -17.56 0.48 -11.06
CA ALA A 151 -16.25 0.73 -10.46
C ALA A 151 -16.39 1.50 -9.14
N LYS A 152 -15.26 1.68 -8.43
CA LYS A 152 -15.14 2.59 -7.28
C LYS A 152 -13.90 3.46 -7.46
N ALA A 153 -14.03 4.76 -7.17
CA ALA A 153 -12.92 5.69 -7.14
C ALA A 153 -12.49 5.94 -5.70
N PHE A 154 -11.18 5.99 -5.48
CA PHE A 154 -10.52 6.28 -4.21
C PHE A 154 -9.68 7.55 -4.41
N ASP A 155 -10.09 8.63 -3.79
CA ASP A 155 -9.42 9.93 -3.86
C ASP A 155 -8.75 10.26 -2.55
N GLY A 156 -7.52 10.76 -2.61
CA GLY A 156 -6.83 11.14 -1.40
C GLY A 156 -5.60 11.99 -1.65
N SER A 157 -5.10 12.57 -0.56
CA SER A 157 -3.84 13.29 -0.57
C SER A 157 -3.16 13.21 0.79
N PHE A 158 -1.85 13.28 0.78
CA PHE A 158 -1.03 13.41 1.98
C PHE A 158 0.27 14.14 1.66
N THR A 159 0.93 14.66 2.69
CA THR A 159 2.21 15.35 2.54
C THR A 159 3.32 14.50 3.13
N LEU A 160 4.43 14.41 2.42
CA LEU A 160 5.66 13.76 2.88
C LEU A 160 6.83 14.76 2.86
N SER A 161 7.89 14.43 3.61
CA SER A 161 9.18 15.12 3.52
C SER A 161 10.06 14.41 2.49
N ARG A 162 10.50 15.12 1.43
CA ARG A 162 11.45 14.58 0.45
C ARG A 162 12.78 14.17 1.10
N LYS A 163 13.20 14.94 2.13
CA LYS A 163 14.44 14.69 2.86
C LYS A 163 14.39 13.41 3.68
N ALA A 164 13.23 13.03 4.21
CA ALA A 164 13.04 11.78 4.93
C ALA A 164 13.26 10.54 4.06
N PHE A 165 13.20 10.69 2.74
CA PHE A 165 13.51 9.66 1.75
C PHE A 165 14.85 9.88 1.03
N GLY A 166 15.66 10.83 1.48
CA GLY A 166 16.95 11.13 0.84
C GLY A 166 16.82 11.62 -0.60
N ILE A 167 15.74 12.35 -0.93
CA ILE A 167 15.49 12.88 -2.27
C ILE A 167 15.97 14.32 -2.37
N GLY A 168 16.90 14.57 -3.27
CA GLY A 168 17.57 15.86 -3.47
C GLY A 168 18.66 16.11 -2.45
N GLU A 169 19.76 16.70 -2.90
CA GLU A 169 20.91 17.08 -2.06
C GLU A 169 20.64 18.38 -1.29
N ALA A 170 21.46 18.66 -0.28
CA ALA A 170 21.38 19.87 0.54
C ALA A 170 21.54 21.17 -0.29
N SER A 171 22.20 21.11 -1.46
CA SER A 171 22.34 22.22 -2.41
C SER A 171 20.99 22.73 -2.94
N TRP A 172 19.95 21.91 -2.88
CA TRP A 172 18.58 22.28 -3.27
C TRP A 172 17.73 22.84 -2.14
N ASP A 173 18.29 22.90 -0.91
CA ASP A 173 17.61 23.54 0.21
C ASP A 173 17.46 25.04 -0.04
N GLY A 174 16.25 25.57 0.13
CA GLY A 174 15.93 26.97 -0.22
C GLY A 174 15.48 27.17 -1.67
N VAL A 175 15.69 26.19 -2.57
CA VAL A 175 15.16 26.20 -3.93
C VAL A 175 13.92 25.31 -4.02
N LEU A 176 13.99 24.12 -3.40
CA LEU A 176 12.90 23.17 -3.30
C LEU A 176 12.42 23.04 -1.87
N ASP A 177 11.11 23.15 -1.66
CA ASP A 177 10.49 22.85 -0.38
C ASP A 177 10.72 21.38 0.01
N ASP A 178 10.84 21.13 1.32
CA ASP A 178 10.90 19.76 1.84
C ASP A 178 9.56 19.03 1.71
N ALA A 179 8.47 19.76 1.87
CA ALA A 179 7.11 19.23 1.82
C ALA A 179 6.67 18.95 0.38
N VAL A 180 6.33 17.70 0.10
CA VAL A 180 5.77 17.22 -1.18
C VAL A 180 4.38 16.69 -0.90
N GLN A 181 3.36 17.25 -1.55
CA GLN A 181 2.00 16.72 -1.50
C GLN A 181 1.82 15.65 -2.58
N LEU A 182 1.48 14.44 -2.19
CA LEU A 182 0.99 13.41 -3.10
C LEU A 182 -0.52 13.49 -3.19
N ARG A 183 -1.06 13.51 -4.41
CA ARG A 183 -2.50 13.44 -4.72
C ARG A 183 -2.74 12.24 -5.62
N PHE A 184 -3.80 11.52 -5.34
CA PHE A 184 -4.16 10.38 -6.17
C PHE A 184 -5.68 10.29 -6.39
N HIS A 185 -6.02 9.75 -7.54
CA HIS A 185 -7.33 9.28 -7.93
C HIS A 185 -7.15 7.86 -8.46
N LEU A 186 -7.60 6.85 -7.72
CA LEU A 186 -7.42 5.44 -8.06
C LEU A 186 -8.78 4.81 -8.34
N VAL A 187 -8.94 4.22 -9.51
CA VAL A 187 -10.15 3.54 -9.92
C VAL A 187 -9.92 2.03 -9.94
N VAL A 188 -10.80 1.28 -9.29
CA VAL A 188 -10.82 -0.18 -9.33
C VAL A 188 -12.17 -0.68 -9.82
N ALA A 189 -12.21 -1.88 -10.42
CA ALA A 189 -13.46 -2.51 -10.79
C ALA A 189 -14.36 -2.70 -9.56
N GLY A 190 -15.64 -2.40 -9.69
CA GLY A 190 -16.64 -2.71 -8.65
C GLY A 190 -16.82 -4.22 -8.53
N SER A 191 -16.87 -4.71 -7.31
CA SER A 191 -17.28 -6.08 -6.98
C SER A 191 -18.80 -6.16 -6.88
#